data_6e2577050e6a2d6a0dad2f26a67f1f05
#
_entry.id   6e2577050e6a2d6a0dad2f26a67f1f05
#
_cell.length_a   1.000
_cell.length_b   1.000
_cell.length_c   1.000
_cell.angle_alpha   90.00
_cell.angle_beta   90.00
_cell.angle_gamma   90.00
#
_symmetry.space_group_name_H-M   'P 1'
#
loop_
_entity.id
_entity.type
_entity.pdbx_description
1 polymer ?
#
loop_
_entity_poly.entity_id
_entity_poly.type
_entity_poly.pdbx_seq_one_letter_code
_entity_poly.pdbx_strand_id
1 'polypeptide(L)'
;SEVEPCEKISDEKIEEIVGSIEAKNRKRMLVEDIQDIIEQGIMADGKFVLAKTYIIYRYSRELIRKANTTDDSILSLIQNRNKDVMEENSNKNATVASTQRDLIAGEVSKDLTKRMLLPEKISKAHEEGAIHFHDADYFLQPIFNCCLINIGDMLDNGTVMNGKLIESPKSFQVACTIVTQIIASVASSQYGGQSVDVRHLGKYLRKSYNKYKKRYTEEFGDKIDPDTLEKLITERLKDELKSGVQTIQYQINTLMTTNGQSPFVTLFLNLRKDDEYVKENAMIIEE
;
A
#
# COMPACT_ATOMS: atom_id res chain seq x y z
N SER A 1 30.42 -23.97 26.93
CA SER A 1 30.88 -25.35 27.28
C SER A 1 29.83 -26.14 28.05
N GLU A 2 28.75 -26.46 27.33
CA GLU A 2 27.65 -27.27 27.84
C GLU A 2 27.72 -28.70 27.29
N VAL A 3 28.85 -29.07 26.65
CA VAL A 3 29.02 -30.40 26.04
C VAL A 3 29.82 -31.29 26.99
N GLU A 4 29.37 -32.50 27.19
CA GLU A 4 30.08 -33.48 28.02
C GLU A 4 31.53 -33.71 27.54
N PRO A 5 32.50 -34.00 28.43
CA PRO A 5 33.91 -34.14 28.06
C PRO A 5 34.17 -35.17 26.95
N CYS A 6 33.36 -36.22 26.85
CA CYS A 6 33.47 -37.27 25.82
C CYS A 6 33.08 -36.79 24.40
N GLU A 7 32.39 -35.66 24.27
CA GLU A 7 31.97 -35.05 22.99
C GLU A 7 32.91 -33.94 22.56
N LYS A 8 34.02 -33.72 23.27
CA LYS A 8 35.06 -32.74 22.81
C LYS A 8 35.87 -33.31 21.64
N ILE A 9 36.15 -32.41 20.71
CA ILE A 9 37.04 -32.72 19.58
C ILE A 9 38.50 -32.53 20.00
N SER A 10 39.41 -33.39 19.51
CA SER A 10 40.85 -33.28 19.82
C SER A 10 41.52 -32.11 19.05
N ASP A 11 42.64 -31.62 19.59
CA ASP A 11 43.38 -30.54 18.94
C ASP A 11 43.92 -30.97 17.57
N GLU A 12 44.34 -32.23 17.43
CA GLU A 12 44.78 -32.78 16.15
C GLU A 12 43.66 -32.73 15.09
N LYS A 13 42.41 -33.03 15.50
CA LYS A 13 41.25 -32.97 14.59
C LYS A 13 40.85 -31.55 14.24
N ILE A 14 41.04 -30.62 15.17
CA ILE A 14 40.85 -29.19 14.87
C ILE A 14 41.87 -28.74 13.81
N GLU A 15 43.13 -29.10 13.94
CA GLU A 15 44.18 -28.78 12.96
C GLU A 15 43.89 -29.42 11.59
N GLU A 16 43.36 -30.66 11.55
CA GLU A 16 42.96 -31.30 10.30
C GLU A 16 41.82 -30.53 9.61
N ILE A 17 40.83 -30.04 10.36
CA ILE A 17 39.73 -29.23 9.83
C ILE A 17 40.28 -27.88 9.31
N VAL A 18 41.12 -27.22 10.06
CA VAL A 18 41.78 -25.97 9.63
C VAL A 18 42.58 -26.20 8.37
N GLY A 19 43.41 -27.25 8.32
CA GLY A 19 44.15 -27.62 7.13
C GLY A 19 43.26 -27.87 5.88
N SER A 20 42.08 -28.46 6.08
CA SER A 20 41.13 -28.65 5.00
C SER A 20 40.54 -27.34 4.44
N ILE A 21 40.38 -26.33 5.30
CA ILE A 21 39.97 -24.98 4.91
C ILE A 21 41.10 -24.29 4.13
N GLU A 22 42.31 -24.34 4.64
CA GLU A 22 43.47 -23.72 4.01
C GLU A 22 43.82 -24.37 2.66
N ALA A 23 43.64 -25.69 2.53
CA ALA A 23 43.91 -26.44 1.31
C ALA A 23 43.02 -26.00 0.13
N LYS A 24 41.87 -25.34 0.39
CA LYS A 24 41.04 -24.77 -0.66
C LYS A 24 41.67 -23.56 -1.35
N ASN A 25 42.73 -22.98 -0.77
CA ASN A 25 43.59 -21.93 -1.34
C ASN A 25 42.83 -20.79 -2.04
N ARG A 26 41.67 -20.36 -1.49
CA ARG A 26 40.84 -19.26 -2.02
C ARG A 26 41.24 -17.95 -1.32
N LYS A 27 41.44 -16.89 -2.12
CA LYS A 27 41.72 -15.53 -1.58
C LYS A 27 40.60 -15.00 -0.69
N ARG A 28 39.36 -15.46 -0.91
CA ARG A 28 38.17 -15.15 -0.10
C ARG A 28 37.28 -16.36 -0.04
N MET A 29 36.75 -16.66 1.11
CA MET A 29 35.71 -17.66 1.34
C MET A 29 34.54 -17.02 2.06
N LEU A 30 33.33 -17.46 1.78
CA LEU A 30 32.18 -17.07 2.59
C LEU A 30 32.28 -17.73 3.96
N VAL A 31 31.79 -17.05 4.98
CA VAL A 31 31.78 -17.56 6.37
C VAL A 31 30.97 -18.87 6.42
N GLU A 32 29.90 -18.94 5.64
CA GLU A 32 29.03 -20.12 5.50
C GLU A 32 29.81 -21.33 4.98
N ASP A 33 30.63 -21.16 3.94
CA ASP A 33 31.48 -22.24 3.39
C ASP A 33 32.47 -22.79 4.43
N ILE A 34 33.04 -21.91 5.26
CA ILE A 34 33.94 -22.29 6.34
C ILE A 34 33.18 -23.06 7.43
N GLN A 35 31.99 -22.59 7.80
CA GLN A 35 31.15 -23.23 8.79
C GLN A 35 30.67 -24.61 8.35
N ASP A 36 30.35 -24.80 7.05
CA ASP A 36 29.99 -26.10 6.50
C ASP A 36 31.15 -27.11 6.58
N ILE A 37 32.38 -26.66 6.35
CA ILE A 37 33.57 -27.53 6.49
C ILE A 37 33.78 -27.96 7.94
N ILE A 38 33.59 -27.03 8.89
CA ILE A 38 33.70 -27.31 10.31
C ILE A 38 32.63 -28.34 10.73
N GLU A 39 31.40 -28.13 10.31
CA GLU A 39 30.28 -29.02 10.60
C GLU A 39 30.54 -30.45 10.09
N GLN A 40 30.95 -30.56 8.80
CA GLN A 40 31.31 -31.83 8.17
C GLN A 40 32.49 -32.49 8.90
N GLY A 41 33.51 -31.72 9.30
CA GLY A 41 34.66 -32.21 10.05
C GLY A 41 34.28 -32.80 11.42
N ILE A 42 33.39 -32.13 12.14
CA ILE A 42 32.89 -32.61 13.44
C ILE A 42 32.06 -33.89 13.25
N MET A 43 31.19 -33.95 12.22
CA MET A 43 30.43 -35.14 11.90
C MET A 43 31.29 -36.31 11.49
N ALA A 44 32.34 -36.08 10.69
CA ALA A 44 33.28 -37.12 10.26
C ALA A 44 34.07 -37.72 11.43
N ASP A 45 34.26 -36.97 12.53
CA ASP A 45 34.85 -37.46 13.77
C ASP A 45 33.86 -38.28 14.65
N GLY A 46 32.63 -38.45 14.18
CA GLY A 46 31.60 -39.19 14.92
C GLY A 46 31.02 -38.44 16.12
N LYS A 47 31.31 -37.18 16.30
CA LYS A 47 30.86 -36.32 17.42
C LYS A 47 29.49 -35.70 17.13
N PHE A 48 28.45 -36.52 16.99
CA PHE A 48 27.14 -36.07 16.52
C PHE A 48 26.43 -35.13 17.50
N VAL A 49 26.61 -35.26 18.81
CA VAL A 49 26.05 -34.33 19.79
C VAL A 49 26.70 -32.97 19.69
N LEU A 50 28.03 -32.95 19.53
CA LEU A 50 28.77 -31.70 19.31
C LEU A 50 28.37 -31.05 17.98
N ALA A 51 28.26 -31.82 16.90
CA ALA A 51 27.81 -31.33 15.60
C ALA A 51 26.40 -30.71 15.69
N LYS A 52 25.46 -31.40 16.32
CA LYS A 52 24.10 -30.88 16.56
C LYS A 52 24.12 -29.58 17.35
N THR A 53 24.92 -29.51 18.41
CA THR A 53 25.06 -28.29 19.24
C THR A 53 25.63 -27.13 18.40
N TYR A 54 26.63 -27.42 17.56
CA TYR A 54 27.21 -26.44 16.66
C TYR A 54 26.23 -25.91 15.61
N ILE A 55 25.45 -26.80 14.99
CA ILE A 55 24.39 -26.45 14.03
C ILE A 55 23.33 -25.54 14.67
N ILE A 56 22.86 -25.92 15.87
CA ILE A 56 21.88 -25.12 16.61
C ILE A 56 22.45 -23.74 16.96
N TYR A 57 23.71 -23.70 17.45
CA TYR A 57 24.41 -22.45 17.74
C TYR A 57 24.52 -21.57 16.49
N ARG A 58 24.99 -22.12 15.36
CA ARG A 58 25.09 -21.45 14.06
C ARG A 58 23.74 -20.87 13.65
N TYR A 59 22.69 -21.68 13.67
CA TYR A 59 21.33 -21.24 13.32
C TYR A 59 20.82 -20.12 14.24
N SER A 60 21.04 -20.27 15.56
CA SER A 60 20.67 -19.22 16.51
C SER A 60 21.40 -17.89 16.24
N ARG A 61 22.67 -17.94 15.90
CA ARG A 61 23.47 -16.75 15.54
C ARG A 61 23.02 -16.11 14.23
N GLU A 62 22.61 -16.93 13.27
CA GLU A 62 22.03 -16.42 12.02
C GLU A 62 20.70 -15.73 12.28
N LEU A 63 19.81 -16.30 13.08
CA LEU A 63 18.55 -15.69 13.48
C LEU A 63 18.78 -14.34 14.20
N ILE A 64 19.74 -14.29 15.13
CA ILE A 64 20.08 -13.03 15.84
C ILE A 64 20.58 -11.97 14.85
N ARG A 65 21.43 -12.33 13.89
CA ARG A 65 21.92 -11.39 12.87
C ARG A 65 20.77 -10.85 12.00
N LYS A 66 19.86 -11.74 11.57
CA LYS A 66 18.68 -11.34 10.79
C LYS A 66 17.70 -10.48 11.59
N ALA A 67 17.47 -10.81 12.87
CA ALA A 67 16.64 -10.02 13.77
C ALA A 67 17.22 -8.62 14.01
N ASN A 68 18.53 -8.51 14.24
CA ASN A 68 19.18 -7.23 14.47
C ASN A 68 19.01 -6.27 13.27
N THR A 69 19.02 -6.77 12.02
CA THR A 69 18.78 -5.90 10.85
C THR A 69 17.34 -5.37 10.81
N THR A 70 16.36 -6.19 11.19
CA THR A 70 14.96 -5.77 11.30
C THR A 70 14.77 -4.78 12.44
N ASP A 71 15.38 -5.03 13.60
CA ASP A 71 15.33 -4.14 14.76
C ASP A 71 15.98 -2.78 14.43
N ASP A 72 17.11 -2.76 13.75
CA ASP A 72 17.78 -1.54 13.30
C ASP A 72 16.93 -0.76 12.30
N SER A 73 16.27 -1.44 11.36
CA SER A 73 15.31 -0.84 10.42
C SER A 73 14.16 -0.17 11.16
N ILE A 74 13.53 -0.88 12.11
CA ILE A 74 12.43 -0.36 12.93
C ILE A 74 12.88 0.85 13.77
N LEU A 75 14.02 0.76 14.44
CA LEU A 75 14.57 1.86 15.24
C LEU A 75 14.89 3.09 14.38
N SER A 76 15.43 2.89 13.17
CA SER A 76 15.72 3.97 12.23
C SER A 76 14.45 4.68 11.75
N LEU A 77 13.36 3.95 11.57
CA LEU A 77 12.04 4.50 11.25
C LEU A 77 11.51 5.38 12.39
N ILE A 78 11.51 4.85 13.63
CA ILE A 78 11.04 5.59 14.81
C ILE A 78 11.86 6.88 15.03
N GLN A 79 13.16 6.82 14.72
CA GLN A 79 14.08 7.95 14.87
C GLN A 79 14.05 8.92 13.66
N ASN A 80 13.23 8.68 12.65
CA ASN A 80 13.19 9.44 11.39
C ASN A 80 14.54 9.50 10.66
N ARG A 81 15.34 8.43 10.73
CA ARG A 81 16.67 8.32 10.10
C ARG A 81 16.67 7.47 8.83
N ASN A 82 15.61 6.70 8.59
CA ASN A 82 15.49 5.86 7.41
C ASN A 82 15.04 6.72 6.21
N LYS A 83 16.01 7.26 5.48
CA LYS A 83 15.77 8.13 4.32
C LYS A 83 15.08 7.38 3.19
N ASP A 84 15.45 6.13 2.95
CA ASP A 84 14.90 5.34 1.84
C ASP A 84 13.38 5.15 2.02
N VAL A 85 12.94 4.76 3.21
CA VAL A 85 11.52 4.61 3.51
C VAL A 85 10.79 5.96 3.54
N MET A 86 11.44 7.02 4.01
CA MET A 86 10.85 8.37 4.03
C MET A 86 10.62 8.92 2.62
N GLU A 87 11.43 8.51 1.64
CA GLU A 87 11.37 8.98 0.26
C GLU A 87 10.64 8.00 -0.68
N GLU A 88 10.47 6.74 -0.29
CA GLU A 88 9.92 5.65 -1.11
C GLU A 88 8.47 5.92 -1.56
N ASN A 89 7.67 6.58 -0.72
CA ASN A 89 6.27 6.82 -1.02
C ASN A 89 5.86 8.27 -0.70
N SER A 90 5.81 9.11 -1.73
CA SER A 90 5.42 10.52 -1.62
C SER A 90 4.00 10.74 -1.07
N ASN A 91 3.14 9.72 -1.08
CA ASN A 91 1.77 9.79 -0.56
C ASN A 91 1.68 9.52 0.94
N LYS A 92 2.77 9.05 1.56
CA LYS A 92 2.85 8.77 3.00
C LYS A 92 3.75 9.79 3.69
N ASN A 93 3.26 10.37 4.77
CA ASN A 93 4.09 11.20 5.64
C ASN A 93 4.73 10.33 6.73
N ALA A 94 5.96 9.91 6.51
CA ALA A 94 6.71 9.02 7.42
C ALA A 94 6.97 9.61 8.81
N THR A 95 6.74 10.91 9.05
CA THR A 95 6.90 11.53 10.37
C THR A 95 5.66 11.38 11.25
N VAL A 96 4.52 10.99 10.69
CA VAL A 96 3.26 10.80 11.41
C VAL A 96 3.24 9.42 12.10
N ALA A 97 2.88 9.37 13.36
CA ALA A 97 2.90 8.13 14.16
C ALA A 97 2.06 6.99 13.57
N SER A 98 0.90 7.27 12.96
CA SER A 98 0.10 6.26 12.28
C SER A 98 0.82 5.66 11.06
N THR A 99 1.50 6.50 10.29
CA THR A 99 2.32 6.07 9.15
C THR A 99 3.51 5.24 9.61
N GLN A 100 4.20 5.66 10.68
CA GLN A 100 5.32 4.88 11.23
C GLN A 100 4.88 3.49 11.68
N ARG A 101 3.70 3.37 12.26
CA ARG A 101 3.14 2.06 12.64
C ARG A 101 2.88 1.16 11.44
N ASP A 102 2.38 1.71 10.34
CA ASP A 102 2.18 0.98 9.09
C ASP A 102 3.51 0.54 8.47
N LEU A 103 4.51 1.43 8.46
CA LEU A 103 5.86 1.12 7.99
C LEU A 103 6.55 0.04 8.84
N ILE A 104 6.39 0.08 10.17
CA ILE A 104 6.90 -0.97 11.07
C ILE A 104 6.24 -2.32 10.73
N ALA A 105 4.93 -2.34 10.52
CA ALA A 105 4.23 -3.55 10.10
C ALA A 105 4.78 -4.07 8.75
N GLY A 106 5.09 -3.19 7.82
CA GLY A 106 5.76 -3.50 6.55
C GLY A 106 7.13 -4.15 6.74
N GLU A 107 7.99 -3.60 7.59
CA GLU A 107 9.31 -4.19 7.87
C GLU A 107 9.21 -5.59 8.50
N VAL A 108 8.28 -5.78 9.44
CA VAL A 108 8.00 -7.10 10.01
C VAL A 108 7.48 -8.08 8.93
N SER A 109 6.59 -7.62 8.06
CA SER A 109 6.07 -8.42 6.94
C SER A 109 7.19 -8.82 5.97
N LYS A 110 8.07 -7.89 5.59
CA LYS A 110 9.24 -8.17 4.73
C LYS A 110 10.13 -9.27 5.33
N ASP A 111 10.47 -9.16 6.61
CA ASP A 111 11.30 -10.16 7.30
C ASP A 111 10.63 -11.54 7.33
N LEU A 112 9.38 -11.61 7.76
CA LEU A 112 8.65 -12.87 7.84
C LEU A 112 8.41 -13.49 6.47
N THR A 113 8.11 -12.69 5.45
CA THR A 113 7.94 -13.14 4.07
C THR A 113 9.19 -13.80 3.55
N LYS A 114 10.34 -13.16 3.69
CA LYS A 114 11.63 -13.68 3.20
C LYS A 114 12.09 -14.91 3.97
N ARG A 115 11.92 -14.90 5.29
CA ARG A 115 12.46 -15.91 6.18
C ARG A 115 11.59 -17.14 6.33
N MET A 116 10.26 -17.01 6.22
CA MET A 116 9.32 -18.08 6.57
C MET A 116 8.35 -18.48 5.46
N LEU A 117 7.97 -17.55 4.58
CA LEU A 117 6.90 -17.79 3.62
C LEU A 117 7.40 -18.09 2.21
N LEU A 118 8.46 -17.43 1.78
CA LEU A 118 9.05 -17.71 0.45
C LEU A 118 9.92 -18.96 0.50
N PRO A 119 9.92 -19.78 -0.57
CA PRO A 119 10.91 -20.82 -0.75
C PRO A 119 12.32 -20.21 -0.67
N GLU A 120 13.24 -20.89 -0.01
CA GLU A 120 14.62 -20.41 0.19
C GLU A 120 15.31 -19.97 -1.10
N LYS A 121 15.09 -20.73 -2.21
CA LYS A 121 15.62 -20.39 -3.52
C LYS A 121 15.13 -19.04 -4.05
N ILE A 122 13.88 -18.66 -3.75
CA ILE A 122 13.30 -17.39 -4.18
C ILE A 122 13.84 -16.24 -3.30
N SER A 123 13.88 -16.43 -1.98
CA SER A 123 14.49 -15.47 -1.07
C SER A 123 15.94 -15.18 -1.44
N LYS A 124 16.73 -16.22 -1.67
CA LYS A 124 18.12 -16.09 -2.07
C LYS A 124 18.29 -15.36 -3.42
N ALA A 125 17.49 -15.70 -4.42
CA ALA A 125 17.54 -15.03 -5.72
C ALA A 125 17.16 -13.53 -5.63
N HIS A 126 16.22 -13.18 -4.72
CA HIS A 126 15.88 -11.80 -4.43
C HIS A 126 17.02 -11.05 -3.72
N GLU A 127 17.66 -11.67 -2.72
CA GLU A 127 18.78 -11.09 -1.97
C GLU A 127 20.03 -10.88 -2.85
N GLU A 128 20.26 -11.79 -3.80
CA GLU A 128 21.35 -11.71 -4.80
C GLU A 128 21.03 -10.70 -5.93
N GLY A 129 19.81 -10.15 -5.99
CA GLY A 129 19.39 -9.24 -7.04
C GLY A 129 19.11 -9.89 -8.40
N ALA A 130 19.04 -11.24 -8.46
CA ALA A 130 18.69 -11.97 -9.68
C ALA A 130 17.22 -11.79 -10.07
N ILE A 131 16.35 -11.62 -9.08
CA ILE A 131 14.94 -11.28 -9.23
C ILE A 131 14.55 -10.21 -8.20
N HIS A 132 13.47 -9.49 -8.45
CA HIS A 132 12.85 -8.63 -7.47
C HIS A 132 11.49 -9.21 -7.06
N PHE A 133 11.34 -9.64 -5.80
CA PHE A 133 10.06 -10.00 -5.24
C PHE A 133 9.40 -8.72 -4.71
N HIS A 134 8.44 -8.22 -5.47
CA HIS A 134 7.76 -6.96 -5.19
C HIS A 134 6.78 -7.08 -4.02
N ASP A 135 6.60 -6.00 -3.26
CA ASP A 135 5.58 -5.88 -2.21
C ASP A 135 5.66 -6.93 -1.10
N ALA A 136 6.85 -7.34 -0.71
CA ALA A 136 7.07 -8.27 0.40
C ALA A 136 6.51 -7.73 1.74
N ASP A 137 6.39 -6.42 1.87
CA ASP A 137 5.79 -5.71 3.00
C ASP A 137 4.27 -5.89 3.11
N TYR A 138 3.60 -6.19 2.00
CA TYR A 138 2.16 -6.46 1.96
C TYR A 138 1.81 -7.93 1.76
N PHE A 139 2.80 -8.82 1.67
CA PHE A 139 2.58 -10.22 1.35
C PHE A 139 1.96 -11.01 2.52
N LEU A 140 2.34 -10.70 3.76
CA LEU A 140 1.85 -11.38 4.97
C LEU A 140 0.36 -11.07 5.21
N GLN A 141 -0.04 -9.82 5.01
CA GLN A 141 -1.41 -9.35 5.10
C GLN A 141 -1.74 -8.58 3.82
N PRO A 142 -2.17 -9.29 2.76
CA PRO A 142 -2.32 -8.69 1.45
C PRO A 142 -3.42 -7.63 1.44
N ILE A 143 -3.07 -6.44 0.96
CA ILE A 143 -3.98 -5.38 0.57
C ILE A 143 -3.79 -5.06 -0.91
N PHE A 144 -4.77 -4.41 -1.53
CA PHE A 144 -4.69 -4.11 -2.96
C PHE A 144 -3.63 -3.07 -3.26
N ASN A 145 -2.88 -3.28 -4.35
CA ASN A 145 -1.96 -2.25 -4.85
C ASN A 145 -2.77 -1.11 -5.49
N CYS A 146 -3.40 -1.38 -6.64
CA CYS A 146 -4.15 -0.39 -7.41
C CYS A 146 -5.56 -0.92 -7.74
N CYS A 147 -6.50 0.00 -7.98
CA CYS A 147 -7.84 -0.38 -8.41
C CYS A 147 -8.47 0.64 -9.36
N LEU A 148 -9.43 0.15 -10.14
CA LEU A 148 -10.38 0.96 -10.89
C LEU A 148 -11.70 0.98 -10.13
N ILE A 149 -12.14 2.16 -9.70
CA ILE A 149 -13.38 2.28 -8.93
C ILE A 149 -14.55 2.52 -9.89
N ASN A 150 -15.51 1.59 -9.90
CA ASN A 150 -16.73 1.75 -10.66
C ASN A 150 -17.73 2.64 -9.91
N ILE A 151 -17.43 3.95 -9.84
CA ILE A 151 -18.32 4.91 -9.18
C ILE A 151 -19.69 5.02 -9.86
N GLY A 152 -19.80 4.68 -11.15
CA GLY A 152 -21.07 4.68 -11.86
C GLY A 152 -22.06 3.72 -11.21
N ASP A 153 -21.66 2.46 -11.04
CA ASP A 153 -22.48 1.45 -10.39
C ASP A 153 -22.74 1.77 -8.91
N MET A 154 -21.71 2.17 -8.20
CA MET A 154 -21.79 2.51 -6.76
C MET A 154 -22.74 3.68 -6.47
N LEU A 155 -22.79 4.67 -7.36
CA LEU A 155 -23.71 5.81 -7.24
C LEU A 155 -25.13 5.46 -7.71
N ASP A 156 -25.28 4.62 -8.74
CA ASP A 156 -26.59 4.29 -9.29
C ASP A 156 -27.36 3.30 -8.40
N ASN A 157 -26.69 2.26 -7.93
CA ASN A 157 -27.28 1.19 -7.14
C ASN A 157 -27.09 1.37 -5.63
N GLY A 158 -26.35 2.39 -5.23
CA GLY A 158 -25.90 2.57 -3.86
C GLY A 158 -24.66 1.71 -3.54
N THR A 159 -24.06 1.98 -2.42
CA THR A 159 -22.85 1.26 -1.96
C THR A 159 -22.88 1.05 -0.45
N VAL A 160 -22.19 0.01 0.02
CA VAL A 160 -22.07 -0.25 1.46
C VAL A 160 -20.72 0.29 1.95
N MET A 161 -20.74 1.22 2.90
CA MET A 161 -19.57 1.75 3.58
C MET A 161 -19.71 1.54 5.08
N ASN A 162 -18.70 0.93 5.71
CA ASN A 162 -18.71 0.61 7.15
C ASN A 162 -20.01 -0.12 7.61
N GLY A 163 -20.50 -1.05 6.78
CA GLY A 163 -21.71 -1.85 7.07
C GLY A 163 -23.03 -1.11 6.90
N LYS A 164 -23.01 0.13 6.40
CA LYS A 164 -24.22 0.93 6.14
C LYS A 164 -24.44 1.10 4.65
N LEU A 165 -25.68 0.90 4.19
CA LEU A 165 -26.07 1.19 2.83
C LEU A 165 -26.18 2.70 2.62
N ILE A 166 -25.47 3.20 1.63
CA ILE A 166 -25.55 4.58 1.14
C ILE A 166 -26.35 4.55 -0.14
N GLU A 167 -27.51 5.19 -0.14
CA GLU A 167 -28.41 5.23 -1.29
C GLU A 167 -27.86 6.11 -2.42
N SER A 168 -28.43 5.91 -3.63
CA SER A 168 -28.14 6.73 -4.82
C SER A 168 -28.37 8.23 -4.53
N PRO A 169 -27.39 9.12 -4.84
CA PRO A 169 -27.54 10.55 -4.61
C PRO A 169 -28.61 11.18 -5.49
N LYS A 170 -29.23 12.22 -4.97
CA LYS A 170 -30.30 12.98 -5.65
C LYS A 170 -29.83 14.34 -6.16
N SER A 171 -28.54 14.68 -5.99
CA SER A 171 -27.93 15.92 -6.45
C SER A 171 -26.45 15.75 -6.72
N PHE A 172 -25.86 16.68 -7.47
CA PHE A 172 -24.44 16.67 -7.80
C PHE A 172 -23.54 16.83 -6.56
N GLN A 173 -23.89 17.77 -5.67
CA GLN A 173 -23.11 17.99 -4.43
C GLN A 173 -23.05 16.73 -3.57
N VAL A 174 -24.17 16.01 -3.43
CA VAL A 174 -24.21 14.76 -2.66
C VAL A 174 -23.41 13.66 -3.36
N ALA A 175 -23.48 13.58 -4.70
CA ALA A 175 -22.68 12.63 -5.47
C ALA A 175 -21.19 12.88 -5.28
N CYS A 176 -20.72 14.12 -5.35
CA CYS A 176 -19.34 14.49 -5.09
C CYS A 176 -18.89 14.08 -3.67
N THR A 177 -19.72 14.32 -2.68
CA THR A 177 -19.44 13.92 -1.28
C THR A 177 -19.33 12.39 -1.16
N ILE A 178 -20.25 11.63 -1.77
CA ILE A 178 -20.19 10.16 -1.72
C ILE A 178 -18.94 9.64 -2.43
N VAL A 179 -18.60 10.19 -3.59
CA VAL A 179 -17.37 9.80 -4.33
C VAL A 179 -16.11 10.02 -3.47
N THR A 180 -16.01 11.15 -2.77
CA THR A 180 -14.85 11.38 -1.89
C THR A 180 -14.79 10.38 -0.73
N GLN A 181 -15.92 9.96 -0.18
CA GLN A 181 -15.97 8.94 0.85
C GLN A 181 -15.61 7.54 0.31
N ILE A 182 -16.03 7.21 -0.92
CA ILE A 182 -15.62 5.99 -1.61
C ILE A 182 -14.10 5.99 -1.80
N ILE A 183 -13.55 7.07 -2.34
CA ILE A 183 -12.10 7.24 -2.55
C ILE A 183 -11.33 7.04 -1.23
N ALA A 184 -11.79 7.66 -0.15
CA ALA A 184 -11.19 7.53 1.17
C ALA A 184 -11.23 6.10 1.73
N SER A 185 -12.39 5.44 1.58
CA SER A 185 -12.59 4.05 2.02
C SER A 185 -11.67 3.09 1.26
N VAL A 186 -11.58 3.26 -0.07
CA VAL A 186 -10.67 2.47 -0.91
C VAL A 186 -9.21 2.73 -0.54
N ALA A 187 -8.80 4.00 -0.36
CA ALA A 187 -7.44 4.35 0.03
C ALA A 187 -7.02 3.77 1.39
N SER A 188 -7.98 3.47 2.27
CA SER A 188 -7.71 2.79 3.54
C SER A 188 -7.46 1.28 3.40
N SER A 189 -7.75 0.69 2.23
CA SER A 189 -7.64 -0.74 1.95
C SER A 189 -6.64 -1.06 0.84
N GLN A 190 -5.84 -0.08 0.42
CA GLN A 190 -4.82 -0.22 -0.62
C GLN A 190 -3.60 0.66 -0.33
N TYR A 191 -2.49 0.40 -1.00
CA TYR A 191 -1.24 1.17 -0.86
C TYR A 191 -0.82 1.91 -2.14
N GLY A 192 -1.41 1.59 -3.30
CA GLY A 192 -1.13 2.26 -4.57
C GLY A 192 -2.24 3.21 -5.01
N GLY A 193 -2.34 3.43 -6.31
CA GLY A 193 -3.26 4.38 -6.92
C GLY A 193 -4.65 3.81 -7.18
N GLN A 194 -5.62 4.71 -7.24
CA GLN A 194 -6.98 4.40 -7.66
C GLN A 194 -7.40 5.30 -8.81
N SER A 195 -8.20 4.79 -9.71
CA SER A 195 -8.68 5.52 -10.87
C SER A 195 -10.21 5.66 -10.85
N VAL A 196 -10.68 6.85 -11.15
CA VAL A 196 -12.09 7.24 -11.12
C VAL A 196 -12.46 7.94 -12.43
N ASP A 197 -13.58 7.58 -13.03
CA ASP A 197 -14.11 8.23 -14.23
C ASP A 197 -15.17 9.27 -13.86
N VAL A 198 -14.84 10.55 -14.03
CA VAL A 198 -15.72 11.67 -13.64
C VAL A 198 -16.97 11.79 -14.49
N ARG A 199 -17.04 11.17 -15.68
CA ARG A 199 -18.24 11.22 -16.54
C ARG A 199 -19.50 10.67 -15.85
N HIS A 200 -19.34 9.77 -14.87
CA HIS A 200 -20.46 9.24 -14.12
C HIS A 200 -21.15 10.28 -13.22
N LEU A 201 -20.54 11.46 -13.05
CA LEU A 201 -21.10 12.57 -12.28
C LEU A 201 -22.07 13.44 -13.10
N GLY A 202 -21.97 13.47 -14.43
CA GLY A 202 -22.84 14.28 -15.30
C GLY A 202 -24.33 14.01 -15.11
N LYS A 203 -24.71 12.76 -14.92
CA LYS A 203 -26.08 12.34 -14.58
C LYS A 203 -26.62 13.07 -13.33
N TYR A 204 -25.79 13.26 -12.33
CA TYR A 204 -26.19 13.90 -11.08
C TYR A 204 -26.24 15.43 -11.20
N LEU A 205 -25.41 16.00 -12.07
CA LEU A 205 -25.52 17.42 -12.42
C LEU A 205 -26.86 17.69 -13.15
N ARG A 206 -27.28 16.81 -14.08
CA ARG A 206 -28.60 16.84 -14.71
C ARG A 206 -29.74 16.69 -13.68
N LYS A 207 -29.59 15.81 -12.67
CA LYS A 207 -30.57 15.70 -11.58
C LYS A 207 -30.69 17.00 -10.80
N SER A 208 -29.59 17.69 -10.49
CA SER A 208 -29.60 18.99 -9.83
C SER A 208 -30.26 20.06 -10.68
N TYR A 209 -29.97 20.15 -11.99
CA TYR A 209 -30.65 21.05 -12.90
C TYR A 209 -32.17 20.84 -12.87
N ASN A 210 -32.65 19.59 -13.02
CA ASN A 210 -34.06 19.27 -13.03
C ASN A 210 -34.74 19.62 -11.69
N LYS A 211 -34.04 19.42 -10.57
CA LYS A 211 -34.50 19.81 -9.23
C LYS A 211 -34.66 21.32 -9.10
N TYR A 212 -33.69 22.12 -9.56
CA TYR A 212 -33.78 23.57 -9.55
C TYR A 212 -34.87 24.10 -10.49
N LYS A 213 -34.91 23.53 -11.67
CA LYS A 213 -35.96 23.87 -12.67
C LYS A 213 -37.34 23.68 -12.09
N LYS A 214 -37.63 22.49 -11.52
CA LYS A 214 -38.94 22.21 -10.90
C LYS A 214 -39.23 23.23 -9.79
N ARG A 215 -38.30 23.39 -8.85
CA ARG A 215 -38.46 24.29 -7.69
C ARG A 215 -38.71 25.73 -8.12
N TYR A 216 -37.91 26.25 -9.01
CA TYR A 216 -37.98 27.68 -9.40
C TYR A 216 -39.20 27.93 -10.33
N THR A 217 -39.62 26.95 -11.14
CA THR A 217 -40.86 27.05 -11.89
C THR A 217 -42.09 27.10 -10.95
N GLU A 218 -42.13 26.29 -9.92
CA GLU A 218 -43.19 26.31 -8.91
C GLU A 218 -43.22 27.62 -8.10
N GLU A 219 -42.04 28.19 -7.79
CA GLU A 219 -41.92 29.39 -6.97
C GLU A 219 -42.13 30.70 -7.74
N PHE A 220 -41.63 30.79 -8.97
CA PHE A 220 -41.50 32.01 -9.75
C PHE A 220 -42.11 31.95 -11.17
N GLY A 221 -42.55 30.78 -11.64
CA GLY A 221 -42.88 30.56 -13.05
C GLY A 221 -43.91 31.56 -13.64
N ASP A 222 -44.87 32.01 -12.82
CA ASP A 222 -45.86 33.02 -13.21
C ASP A 222 -45.46 34.46 -12.92
N LYS A 223 -44.28 34.66 -12.31
CA LYS A 223 -43.83 35.98 -11.77
C LYS A 223 -42.69 36.61 -12.56
N ILE A 224 -41.94 35.81 -13.30
CA ILE A 224 -40.77 36.26 -14.07
C ILE A 224 -40.78 35.64 -15.48
N ASP A 225 -40.12 36.28 -16.42
CA ASP A 225 -40.04 35.77 -17.78
C ASP A 225 -39.17 34.50 -17.87
N PRO A 226 -39.38 33.63 -18.87
CA PRO A 226 -38.71 32.34 -19.01
C PRO A 226 -37.18 32.46 -19.12
N ASP A 227 -36.64 33.53 -19.73
CA ASP A 227 -35.21 33.71 -19.92
C ASP A 227 -34.51 34.07 -18.59
N THR A 228 -35.19 34.90 -17.79
CA THR A 228 -34.73 35.23 -16.43
C THR A 228 -34.77 34.00 -15.52
N LEU A 229 -35.84 33.18 -15.63
CA LEU A 229 -35.96 31.94 -14.89
C LEU A 229 -34.81 30.96 -15.22
N GLU A 230 -34.52 30.77 -16.51
CA GLU A 230 -33.45 29.88 -16.96
C GLU A 230 -32.05 30.39 -16.52
N LYS A 231 -31.83 31.70 -16.52
CA LYS A 231 -30.61 32.30 -15.97
C LYS A 231 -30.41 31.98 -14.48
N LEU A 232 -31.44 32.15 -13.66
CA LEU A 232 -31.39 31.84 -12.22
C LEU A 232 -31.10 30.36 -11.98
N ILE A 233 -31.73 29.45 -12.75
CA ILE A 233 -31.47 28.02 -12.66
C ILE A 233 -30.01 27.72 -13.01
N THR A 234 -29.51 28.31 -14.09
CA THR A 234 -28.15 28.11 -14.58
C THR A 234 -27.10 28.64 -13.59
N GLU A 235 -27.32 29.81 -13.03
CA GLU A 235 -26.43 30.39 -12.01
C GLU A 235 -26.36 29.48 -10.77
N ARG A 236 -27.53 29.04 -10.30
CA ARG A 236 -27.57 28.12 -9.15
C ARG A 236 -26.90 26.79 -9.41
N LEU A 237 -27.05 26.26 -10.65
CA LEU A 237 -26.36 25.02 -11.06
C LEU A 237 -24.86 25.20 -11.10
N LYS A 238 -24.36 26.35 -11.59
CA LYS A 238 -22.93 26.69 -11.61
C LYS A 238 -22.36 26.78 -10.19
N ASP A 239 -23.08 27.39 -9.26
CA ASP A 239 -22.66 27.45 -7.85
C ASP A 239 -22.55 26.05 -7.24
N GLU A 240 -23.50 25.16 -7.51
CA GLU A 240 -23.43 23.77 -7.04
C GLU A 240 -22.31 23.00 -7.73
N LEU A 241 -22.11 23.20 -9.05
CA LEU A 241 -21.01 22.60 -9.79
C LEU A 241 -19.66 22.97 -9.17
N LYS A 242 -19.40 24.27 -9.00
CA LYS A 242 -18.19 24.77 -8.39
C LYS A 242 -17.98 24.20 -6.96
N SER A 243 -19.02 24.23 -6.14
CA SER A 243 -18.95 23.68 -4.79
C SER A 243 -18.67 22.17 -4.78
N GLY A 244 -19.26 21.41 -5.70
CA GLY A 244 -19.05 19.98 -5.81
C GLY A 244 -17.64 19.62 -6.26
N VAL A 245 -17.12 20.27 -7.31
CA VAL A 245 -15.74 20.09 -7.79
C VAL A 245 -14.75 20.48 -6.68
N GLN A 246 -14.95 21.62 -6.04
CA GLN A 246 -14.12 22.05 -4.92
C GLN A 246 -14.15 21.06 -3.75
N THR A 247 -15.30 20.42 -3.49
CA THR A 247 -15.41 19.37 -2.45
C THR A 247 -14.53 18.18 -2.79
N ILE A 248 -14.54 17.70 -4.04
CA ILE A 248 -13.67 16.61 -4.49
C ILE A 248 -12.20 17.00 -4.32
N GLN A 249 -11.81 18.15 -4.85
CA GLN A 249 -10.44 18.63 -4.78
C GLN A 249 -9.95 18.80 -3.33
N TYR A 250 -10.75 19.45 -2.48
CA TYR A 250 -10.43 19.67 -1.08
C TYR A 250 -10.26 18.34 -0.33
N GLN A 251 -11.22 17.43 -0.45
CA GLN A 251 -11.21 16.15 0.25
C GLN A 251 -10.04 15.26 -0.16
N ILE A 252 -9.75 15.16 -1.47
CA ILE A 252 -8.62 14.36 -1.95
C ILE A 252 -7.29 14.91 -1.45
N ASN A 253 -7.12 16.23 -1.44
CA ASN A 253 -5.85 16.86 -1.05
C ASN A 253 -5.62 16.91 0.47
N THR A 254 -6.69 16.89 1.27
CA THR A 254 -6.59 17.08 2.73
C THR A 254 -6.87 15.82 3.54
N LEU A 255 -7.46 14.81 2.92
CA LEU A 255 -7.81 13.57 3.61
C LEU A 255 -6.56 12.71 3.83
N MET A 256 -6.39 12.28 5.07
CA MET A 256 -5.41 11.25 5.43
C MET A 256 -6.15 10.00 5.90
N THR A 257 -5.78 8.85 5.34
CA THR A 257 -6.34 7.56 5.73
C THR A 257 -5.79 7.08 7.07
N THR A 258 -6.37 6.02 7.62
CA THR A 258 -5.94 5.44 8.92
C THR A 258 -4.50 4.93 8.92
N ASN A 259 -3.97 4.56 7.77
CA ASN A 259 -2.57 4.15 7.57
C ASN A 259 -1.63 5.32 7.20
N GLY A 260 -2.10 6.55 7.33
CA GLY A 260 -1.30 7.76 7.09
C GLY A 260 -1.01 8.06 5.62
N GLN A 261 -1.79 7.48 4.71
CA GLN A 261 -1.67 7.70 3.27
C GLN A 261 -2.69 8.72 2.78
N SER A 262 -2.26 9.69 1.97
CA SER A 262 -3.18 10.50 1.17
C SER A 262 -3.70 9.70 -0.02
N PRO A 263 -4.96 9.85 -0.44
CA PRO A 263 -5.47 9.19 -1.63
C PRO A 263 -4.65 9.55 -2.86
N PHE A 264 -4.15 8.53 -3.58
CA PHE A 264 -3.48 8.71 -4.87
C PHE A 264 -4.49 8.40 -5.97
N VAL A 265 -5.03 9.45 -6.61
CA VAL A 265 -6.20 9.35 -7.50
C VAL A 265 -5.85 9.80 -8.91
N THR A 266 -6.16 8.95 -9.88
CA THR A 266 -6.18 9.30 -11.30
C THR A 266 -7.62 9.56 -11.73
N LEU A 267 -7.89 10.73 -12.30
CA LEU A 267 -9.20 11.07 -12.85
C LEU A 267 -9.21 10.83 -14.36
N PHE A 268 -10.14 10.00 -14.84
CA PHE A 268 -10.42 9.88 -16.26
C PHE A 268 -11.39 10.97 -16.68
N LEU A 269 -10.94 11.83 -17.60
CA LEU A 269 -11.72 12.92 -18.18
C LEU A 269 -12.29 12.48 -19.53
N ASN A 270 -13.21 11.51 -19.50
CA ASN A 270 -13.81 10.97 -20.71
C ASN A 270 -14.97 11.84 -21.20
N LEU A 271 -14.83 12.41 -22.40
CA LEU A 271 -15.90 13.13 -23.08
C LEU A 271 -16.26 12.41 -24.37
N ARG A 272 -17.46 11.82 -24.42
CA ARG A 272 -17.98 11.07 -25.56
C ARG A 272 -19.14 11.82 -26.21
N LYS A 273 -19.15 11.91 -27.52
CA LYS A 273 -20.20 12.61 -28.29
C LYS A 273 -21.58 11.91 -28.20
N ASP A 274 -21.57 10.59 -27.97
CA ASP A 274 -22.74 9.74 -27.83
C ASP A 274 -23.26 9.63 -26.39
N ASP A 275 -22.61 10.28 -25.43
CA ASP A 275 -23.04 10.30 -24.04
C ASP A 275 -24.23 11.25 -23.86
N GLU A 276 -25.32 10.76 -23.27
CA GLU A 276 -26.51 11.55 -22.93
C GLU A 276 -26.16 12.78 -22.06
N TYR A 277 -25.12 12.67 -21.23
CA TYR A 277 -24.68 13.71 -20.28
C TYR A 277 -23.45 14.46 -20.74
N VAL A 278 -23.15 14.46 -22.05
CA VAL A 278 -21.93 15.08 -22.61
C VAL A 278 -21.78 16.55 -22.23
N LYS A 279 -22.89 17.32 -22.18
CA LYS A 279 -22.87 18.74 -21.79
C LYS A 279 -22.51 18.93 -20.34
N GLU A 280 -23.11 18.15 -19.46
CA GLU A 280 -22.82 18.17 -18.02
C GLU A 280 -21.40 17.71 -17.74
N ASN A 281 -20.94 16.67 -18.43
CA ASN A 281 -19.56 16.19 -18.31
C ASN A 281 -18.54 17.25 -18.80
N ALA A 282 -18.84 17.97 -19.88
CA ALA A 282 -18.01 19.08 -20.32
C ALA A 282 -17.93 20.19 -19.25
N MET A 283 -19.06 20.57 -18.64
CA MET A 283 -19.07 21.56 -17.55
C MET A 283 -18.26 21.12 -16.34
N ILE A 284 -18.29 19.82 -15.98
CA ILE A 284 -17.51 19.28 -14.86
C ILE A 284 -16.01 19.31 -15.15
N ILE A 285 -15.62 19.02 -16.40
CA ILE A 285 -14.22 19.01 -16.82
C ILE A 285 -13.66 20.44 -16.94
N GLU A 286 -14.50 21.40 -17.34
CA GLU A 286 -14.12 22.80 -17.48
C GLU A 286 -13.90 23.49 -16.13
N GLU A 287 -14.71 23.14 -15.08
CA GLU A 287 -14.57 23.68 -13.74
C GLU A 287 -13.36 23.10 -13.02
#